data_f5794071ef8bf4d529d0a47a35ec02ff
#
_entry.id   f5794071ef8bf4d529d0a47a35ec02ff
#
_cell.length_a   1.000
_cell.length_b   1.000
_cell.length_c   1.000
_cell.angle_alpha   90.00
_cell.angle_beta   90.00
_cell.angle_gamma   90.00
#
_symmetry.space_group_name_H-M   'P 1'
#
loop_
_entity.id
_entity.type
_entity.pdbx_description
1 polymer ?
#
loop_
_entity_poly.entity_id
_entity_poly.type
_entity_poly.pdbx_seq_one_letter_code
_entity_poly.pdbx_strand_id
1 'polypeptide(L)'
;MLPAANEQHRGSTRHVHGHRTVAVRRSLGRRRRLDRETYRRGLEVRSAVLGESYVNKALADADDFTGPLQDLVTEYCWGAVWGRDELPRKTRSMLNLAMISVLNRPNELRTHIKGALTNGVTRDEIREIFLQVAIYAGMPAAVDSFRLAREVFTELDER
;
A
#
# COMPACT_ATOMS: atom_id res chain seq x y z
N MET A 1 58.42 -24.64 -60.15
CA MET A 1 58.04 -25.90 -60.78
C MET A 1 56.61 -26.17 -60.37
N LEU A 2 55.68 -25.79 -61.22
CA LEU A 2 54.26 -26.25 -61.21
C LEU A 2 54.24 -27.67 -61.79
N PRO A 3 53.22 -28.52 -61.53
CA PRO A 3 51.84 -28.40 -62.05
C PRO A 3 50.75 -28.78 -61.02
N ALA A 4 49.63 -28.32 -61.13
CA ALA A 4 48.47 -28.41 -62.04
C ALA A 4 47.33 -29.20 -61.39
N ALA A 5 46.23 -28.52 -61.24
CA ALA A 5 44.80 -28.81 -61.40
C ALA A 5 44.27 -30.24 -61.18
N ASN A 6 43.18 -30.34 -60.47
CA ASN A 6 41.97 -30.87 -61.11
C ASN A 6 40.71 -30.44 -60.35
N GLU A 7 39.73 -30.01 -61.09
CA GLU A 7 38.34 -29.75 -60.77
C GLU A 7 37.57 -31.05 -60.50
N GLN A 8 36.52 -31.00 -59.67
CA GLN A 8 35.17 -31.40 -60.09
C GLN A 8 34.16 -31.33 -58.89
N HIS A 9 33.31 -30.42 -59.00
CA HIS A 9 31.83 -30.55 -59.11
C HIS A 9 31.04 -31.29 -58.05
N ARG A 10 30.03 -30.53 -57.60
CA ARG A 10 28.63 -30.86 -57.25
C ARG A 10 28.29 -30.97 -55.78
N GLY A 11 27.26 -30.16 -55.47
CA GLY A 11 26.36 -30.44 -54.37
C GLY A 11 25.79 -29.22 -53.68
N SER A 12 24.91 -28.48 -54.43
CA SER A 12 24.02 -27.50 -53.83
C SER A 12 23.08 -28.17 -52.86
N THR A 13 23.14 -27.81 -51.60
CA THR A 13 21.98 -27.91 -50.70
C THR A 13 21.86 -26.63 -49.89
N ARG A 14 20.91 -25.83 -50.33
CA ARG A 14 20.44 -24.66 -49.58
C ARG A 14 19.84 -25.14 -48.26
N HIS A 15 20.52 -24.90 -47.13
CA HIS A 15 19.90 -24.97 -45.82
C HIS A 15 19.14 -23.67 -45.59
N VAL A 16 17.83 -23.77 -45.76
CA VAL A 16 16.88 -22.74 -45.33
C VAL A 16 16.92 -22.76 -43.82
N HIS A 17 17.55 -21.74 -43.24
CA HIS A 17 17.43 -21.48 -41.80
C HIS A 17 16.01 -20.99 -41.52
N GLY A 18 15.14 -21.90 -41.11
CA GLY A 18 13.85 -21.59 -40.55
C GLY A 18 14.06 -20.79 -39.27
N HIS A 19 13.82 -19.49 -39.34
CA HIS A 19 13.65 -18.66 -38.13
C HIS A 19 12.42 -19.17 -37.38
N ARG A 20 12.68 -20.02 -36.39
CA ARG A 20 11.69 -20.34 -35.39
C ARG A 20 11.44 -19.10 -34.57
N THR A 21 10.41 -18.34 -34.93
CA THR A 21 9.86 -17.27 -34.10
C THR A 21 9.38 -17.91 -32.82
N VAL A 22 10.20 -17.85 -31.77
CA VAL A 22 9.76 -18.18 -30.41
C VAL A 22 8.76 -17.11 -30.03
N ALA A 23 7.49 -17.43 -30.15
CA ALA A 23 6.43 -16.62 -29.59
C ALA A 23 6.64 -16.61 -28.07
N VAL A 24 7.26 -15.54 -27.57
CA VAL A 24 7.27 -15.21 -26.15
C VAL A 24 5.81 -14.96 -25.78
N ARG A 25 5.13 -16.02 -25.33
CA ARG A 25 3.88 -15.87 -24.60
C ARG A 25 4.22 -15.01 -23.37
N ARG A 26 4.00 -13.70 -23.48
CA ARG A 26 3.83 -12.86 -22.30
C ARG A 26 2.74 -13.54 -21.47
N SER A 27 3.15 -14.23 -20.42
CA SER A 27 2.26 -14.54 -19.32
C SER A 27 1.82 -13.20 -18.76
N LEU A 28 0.68 -12.71 -19.23
CA LEU A 28 -0.06 -11.68 -18.51
C LEU A 28 -0.23 -12.25 -17.11
N GLY A 29 0.58 -11.73 -16.18
CA GLY A 29 0.53 -12.14 -14.79
C GLY A 29 -0.94 -12.18 -14.38
N ARG A 30 -1.37 -13.31 -13.81
CA ARG A 30 -2.71 -13.44 -13.25
C ARG A 30 -2.93 -12.24 -12.36
N ARG A 31 -3.66 -11.21 -12.83
CA ARG A 31 -4.16 -10.15 -11.96
C ARG A 31 -4.84 -10.88 -10.82
N ARG A 32 -4.31 -10.73 -9.62
CA ARG A 32 -4.89 -11.32 -8.43
C ARG A 32 -6.36 -10.90 -8.42
N ARG A 33 -7.26 -11.89 -8.46
CA ARG A 33 -8.69 -11.60 -8.40
C ARG A 33 -8.99 -11.15 -6.98
N LEU A 34 -9.44 -9.91 -6.84
CA LEU A 34 -9.91 -9.38 -5.57
C LEU A 34 -11.02 -10.29 -5.02
N ASP A 35 -10.94 -10.58 -3.74
CA ASP A 35 -12.07 -11.15 -3.02
C ASP A 35 -13.09 -10.04 -2.78
N ARG A 36 -14.18 -10.07 -3.56
CA ARG A 36 -15.19 -9.02 -3.56
C ARG A 36 -15.84 -8.80 -2.19
N GLU A 37 -16.01 -9.84 -1.41
CA GLU A 37 -16.61 -9.73 -0.08
C GLU A 37 -15.65 -9.05 0.90
N THR A 38 -14.39 -9.49 0.94
CA THR A 38 -13.35 -8.87 1.76
C THR A 38 -13.09 -7.41 1.34
N TYR A 39 -13.11 -7.12 0.03
CA TYR A 39 -12.98 -5.74 -0.46
C TYR A 39 -14.15 -4.86 0.00
N ARG A 40 -15.40 -5.32 -0.14
CA ARG A 40 -16.59 -4.57 0.29
C ARG A 40 -16.54 -4.27 1.78
N ARG A 41 -16.26 -5.29 2.61
CA ARG A 41 -16.06 -5.11 4.06
C ARG A 41 -14.93 -4.11 4.33
N GLY A 42 -13.83 -4.19 3.59
CA GLY A 42 -12.72 -3.27 3.71
C GLY A 42 -13.12 -1.83 3.39
N LEU A 43 -13.92 -1.61 2.36
CA LEU A 43 -14.42 -0.30 1.99
C LEU A 43 -15.31 0.29 3.09
N GLU A 44 -16.23 -0.51 3.65
CA GLU A 44 -17.10 -0.10 4.76
C GLU A 44 -16.27 0.29 6.01
N VAL A 45 -15.31 -0.55 6.39
CA VAL A 45 -14.45 -0.29 7.57
C VAL A 45 -13.57 0.94 7.35
N ARG A 46 -12.96 1.06 6.18
CA ARG A 46 -12.09 2.20 5.81
C ARG A 46 -12.87 3.51 5.86
N SER A 47 -14.07 3.53 5.29
CA SER A 47 -14.93 4.71 5.29
C SER A 47 -15.41 5.07 6.70
N ALA A 48 -15.75 4.08 7.52
CA ALA A 48 -16.14 4.32 8.91
C ALA A 48 -15.02 4.90 9.78
N VAL A 49 -13.76 4.56 9.51
CA VAL A 49 -12.60 5.02 10.28
C VAL A 49 -12.05 6.35 9.76
N LEU A 50 -11.86 6.48 8.44
CA LEU A 50 -11.19 7.63 7.83
C LEU A 50 -12.15 8.70 7.31
N GLY A 51 -13.45 8.37 7.22
CA GLY A 51 -14.48 9.20 6.62
C GLY A 51 -14.71 8.90 5.13
N GLU A 52 -15.98 8.87 4.72
CA GLU A 52 -16.38 8.57 3.33
C GLU A 52 -15.77 9.54 2.32
N SER A 53 -15.77 10.83 2.61
CA SER A 53 -15.22 11.87 1.72
C SER A 53 -13.74 11.63 1.40
N TYR A 54 -12.95 11.28 2.40
CA TYR A 54 -11.53 10.96 2.22
C TYR A 54 -11.35 9.71 1.36
N VAL A 55 -12.10 8.64 1.63
CA VAL A 55 -12.00 7.37 0.91
C VAL A 55 -12.45 7.52 -0.53
N ASN A 56 -13.60 8.18 -0.76
CA ASN A 56 -14.14 8.42 -2.10
C ASN A 56 -13.17 9.26 -2.94
N LYS A 57 -12.56 10.29 -2.35
CA LYS A 57 -11.53 11.08 -3.03
C LYS A 57 -10.33 10.22 -3.42
N ALA A 58 -9.80 9.43 -2.49
CA ALA A 58 -8.64 8.58 -2.75
C ALA A 58 -8.89 7.52 -3.85
N LEU A 59 -10.13 7.01 -3.95
CA LEU A 59 -10.52 6.09 -5.01
C LEU A 59 -10.77 6.79 -6.35
N ALA A 60 -11.34 8.00 -6.33
CA ALA A 60 -11.59 8.78 -7.55
C ALA A 60 -10.29 9.32 -8.17
N ASP A 61 -9.30 9.67 -7.35
CA ASP A 61 -7.99 10.15 -7.80
C ASP A 61 -7.08 8.99 -8.26
N ALA A 62 -7.50 7.73 -8.08
CA ALA A 62 -6.70 6.57 -8.45
C ALA A 62 -6.66 6.38 -9.97
N ASP A 63 -5.45 6.23 -10.50
CA ASP A 63 -5.14 5.94 -11.90
C ASP A 63 -4.62 4.50 -12.09
N ASP A 64 -4.14 4.17 -13.29
CA ASP A 64 -3.58 2.84 -13.59
C ASP A 64 -2.33 2.52 -12.75
N PHE A 65 -1.61 3.52 -12.26
CA PHE A 65 -0.43 3.34 -11.41
C PHE A 65 -0.81 3.12 -9.94
N THR A 66 -1.72 3.90 -9.41
CA THR A 66 -2.09 3.90 -7.99
C THR A 66 -3.29 2.98 -7.67
N GLY A 67 -4.13 2.68 -8.65
CA GLY A 67 -5.30 1.82 -8.49
C GLY A 67 -5.01 0.46 -7.84
N PRO A 68 -3.98 -0.29 -8.30
CA PRO A 68 -3.62 -1.56 -7.67
C PRO A 68 -3.25 -1.44 -6.18
N LEU A 69 -2.67 -0.31 -5.76
CA LEU A 69 -2.38 -0.04 -4.34
C LEU A 69 -3.67 0.23 -3.56
N GLN A 70 -4.60 1.00 -4.12
CA GLN A 70 -5.90 1.26 -3.48
C GLN A 70 -6.70 -0.03 -3.28
N ASP A 71 -6.68 -0.92 -4.27
CA ASP A 71 -7.30 -2.24 -4.18
C ASP A 71 -6.67 -3.07 -3.07
N LEU A 72 -5.35 -3.16 -3.04
CA LEU A 72 -4.61 -3.92 -2.04
C LEU A 72 -4.86 -3.38 -0.62
N VAL A 73 -4.79 -2.08 -0.43
CA VAL A 73 -5.05 -1.43 0.86
C VAL A 73 -6.48 -1.69 1.32
N THR A 74 -7.45 -1.56 0.43
CA THR A 74 -8.86 -1.75 0.79
C THR A 74 -9.16 -3.21 1.14
N GLU A 75 -8.70 -4.17 0.34
CA GLU A 75 -8.96 -5.59 0.57
C GLU A 75 -8.16 -6.12 1.77
N TYR A 76 -6.83 -5.92 1.77
CA TYR A 76 -5.97 -6.54 2.78
C TYR A 76 -5.94 -5.80 4.10
N CYS A 77 -5.60 -4.51 4.06
CA CYS A 77 -5.47 -3.75 5.29
C CYS A 77 -6.84 -3.60 5.96
N TRP A 78 -7.81 -3.05 5.23
CA TRP A 78 -9.11 -2.74 5.81
C TRP A 78 -10.05 -3.94 5.88
N GLY A 79 -10.09 -4.79 4.86
CA GLY A 79 -10.97 -5.95 4.84
C GLY A 79 -10.45 -7.13 5.65
N ALA A 80 -9.23 -7.59 5.37
CA ALA A 80 -8.71 -8.79 5.98
C ALA A 80 -8.12 -8.59 7.38
N VAL A 81 -7.68 -7.38 7.75
CA VAL A 81 -7.10 -7.09 9.06
C VAL A 81 -8.01 -6.24 9.93
N TRP A 82 -8.39 -5.04 9.47
CA TRP A 82 -9.24 -4.14 10.25
C TRP A 82 -10.69 -4.62 10.39
N GLY A 83 -11.16 -5.44 9.45
CA GLY A 83 -12.47 -6.07 9.49
C GLY A 83 -12.59 -7.29 10.40
N ARG A 84 -11.56 -7.64 11.17
CA ARG A 84 -11.58 -8.74 12.14
C ARG A 84 -12.10 -8.27 13.49
N ASP A 85 -12.85 -9.12 14.17
CA ASP A 85 -13.51 -8.78 15.44
C ASP A 85 -12.63 -9.03 16.69
N GLU A 86 -11.51 -9.76 16.55
CA GLU A 86 -10.67 -10.17 17.68
C GLU A 86 -9.98 -9.00 18.39
N LEU A 87 -9.86 -7.85 17.71
CA LEU A 87 -9.30 -6.64 18.31
C LEU A 87 -10.20 -5.43 18.00
N PRO A 88 -10.70 -4.70 18.99
CA PRO A 88 -11.53 -3.52 18.78
C PRO A 88 -10.85 -2.45 17.91
N ARG A 89 -11.62 -1.73 17.10
CA ARG A 89 -11.10 -0.65 16.22
C ARG A 89 -10.35 0.43 17.00
N LYS A 90 -10.82 0.78 18.20
CA LYS A 90 -10.12 1.70 19.11
C LYS A 90 -8.68 1.24 19.38
N THR A 91 -8.50 -0.02 19.77
CA THR A 91 -7.19 -0.59 20.06
C THR A 91 -6.31 -0.64 18.79
N ARG A 92 -6.89 -0.99 17.63
CA ARG A 92 -6.15 -0.95 16.35
C ARG A 92 -5.65 0.46 16.04
N SER A 93 -6.47 1.49 16.30
CA SER A 93 -6.07 2.88 16.15
C SER A 93 -4.91 3.24 17.08
N MET A 94 -4.96 2.85 18.36
CA MET A 94 -3.89 3.11 19.32
C MET A 94 -2.55 2.49 18.88
N LEU A 95 -2.59 1.22 18.41
CA LEU A 95 -1.41 0.54 17.86
C LEU A 95 -0.87 1.25 16.61
N ASN A 96 -1.75 1.69 15.70
CA ASN A 96 -1.34 2.40 14.50
C ASN A 96 -0.69 3.74 14.82
N LEU A 97 -1.22 4.49 15.79
CA LEU A 97 -0.59 5.75 16.21
C LEU A 97 0.85 5.52 16.67
N ALA A 98 1.08 4.50 17.51
CA ALA A 98 2.43 4.18 17.96
C ALA A 98 3.35 3.77 16.80
N MET A 99 2.92 2.84 15.94
CA MET A 99 3.72 2.34 14.83
C MET A 99 4.06 3.44 13.79
N ILE A 100 3.06 4.25 13.42
CA ILE A 100 3.24 5.30 12.39
C ILE A 100 4.13 6.43 12.92
N SER A 101 4.03 6.75 14.21
CA SER A 101 4.94 7.70 14.87
C SER A 101 6.40 7.26 14.75
N VAL A 102 6.70 5.99 15.06
CA VAL A 102 8.04 5.41 14.96
C VAL A 102 8.55 5.38 13.52
N LEU A 103 7.67 5.11 12.57
CA LEU A 103 8.00 5.07 11.13
C LEU A 103 8.21 6.46 10.53
N ASN A 104 7.96 7.54 11.28
CA ASN A 104 8.06 8.93 10.83
C ASN A 104 7.28 9.18 9.53
N ARG A 105 5.97 8.90 9.56
CA ARG A 105 5.04 9.11 8.43
C ARG A 105 4.01 10.19 8.79
N PRO A 106 4.35 11.47 8.67
CA PRO A 106 3.53 12.57 9.19
C PRO A 106 2.15 12.66 8.53
N ASN A 107 2.03 12.41 7.24
CA ASN A 107 0.74 12.48 6.53
C ASN A 107 -0.20 11.37 6.98
N GLU A 108 0.32 10.15 7.08
CA GLU A 108 -0.41 8.99 7.57
C GLU A 108 -0.78 9.17 9.05
N LEU A 109 0.15 9.70 9.87
CA LEU A 109 -0.11 9.96 11.28
C LEU A 109 -1.25 10.97 11.46
N ARG A 110 -1.27 12.07 10.69
CA ARG A 110 -2.37 13.05 10.70
C ARG A 110 -3.72 12.39 10.40
N THR A 111 -3.77 11.56 9.37
CA THR A 111 -4.98 10.82 8.99
C THR A 111 -5.42 9.84 10.08
N HIS A 112 -4.47 9.12 10.67
CA HIS A 112 -4.74 8.15 11.72
C HIS A 112 -5.07 8.78 13.08
N ILE A 113 -4.62 10.00 13.40
CA ILE A 113 -5.08 10.75 14.58
C ILE A 113 -6.58 11.06 14.44
N LYS A 114 -7.03 11.56 13.28
CA LYS A 114 -8.46 11.81 13.01
C LYS A 114 -9.27 10.52 13.11
N GLY A 115 -8.80 9.43 12.48
CA GLY A 115 -9.45 8.11 12.57
C GLY A 115 -9.47 7.52 13.98
N ALA A 116 -8.45 7.77 14.79
CA ALA A 116 -8.41 7.34 16.19
C ALA A 116 -9.47 8.02 17.03
N LEU A 117 -9.64 9.34 16.87
CA LEU A 117 -10.71 10.09 17.53
C LEU A 117 -12.10 9.57 17.09
N THR A 118 -12.29 9.30 15.80
CA THR A 118 -13.53 8.68 15.28
C THR A 118 -13.81 7.32 15.91
N ASN A 119 -12.77 6.53 16.18
CA ASN A 119 -12.87 5.22 16.83
C ASN A 119 -12.93 5.31 18.38
N GLY A 120 -13.07 6.51 18.95
CA GLY A 120 -13.26 6.74 20.38
C GLY A 120 -11.96 6.73 21.20
N VAL A 121 -10.79 6.92 20.57
CA VAL A 121 -9.55 7.21 21.30
C VAL A 121 -9.61 8.68 21.74
N THR A 122 -9.38 8.93 23.03
CA THR A 122 -9.39 10.29 23.58
C THR A 122 -8.08 11.01 23.33
N ARG A 123 -8.06 12.36 23.42
CA ARG A 123 -6.83 13.14 23.33
C ARG A 123 -5.84 12.78 24.43
N ASP A 124 -6.33 12.43 25.62
CA ASP A 124 -5.49 11.97 26.72
C ASP A 124 -4.84 10.62 26.41
N GLU A 125 -5.59 9.67 25.86
CA GLU A 125 -5.02 8.40 25.42
C GLU A 125 -3.99 8.58 24.29
N ILE A 126 -4.21 9.50 23.35
CA ILE A 126 -3.22 9.84 22.31
C ILE A 126 -1.95 10.39 22.95
N ARG A 127 -2.05 11.24 23.96
CA ARG A 127 -0.91 11.74 24.73
C ARG A 127 -0.13 10.59 25.36
N GLU A 128 -0.80 9.66 26.03
CA GLU A 128 -0.15 8.51 26.67
C GLU A 128 0.55 7.59 25.67
N ILE A 129 -0.05 7.38 24.49
CA ILE A 129 0.59 6.63 23.40
C ILE A 129 1.90 7.30 22.98
N PHE A 130 1.91 8.62 22.78
CA PHE A 130 3.11 9.33 22.35
C PHE A 130 4.17 9.45 23.45
N LEU A 131 3.77 9.49 24.73
CA LEU A 131 4.71 9.36 25.85
C LEU A 131 5.37 7.97 25.85
N GLN A 132 4.64 6.92 25.57
CA GLN A 132 5.15 5.57 25.41
C GLN A 132 6.15 5.49 24.23
N VAL A 133 5.81 6.13 23.10
CA VAL A 133 6.72 6.25 21.95
C VAL A 133 8.02 6.97 22.33
N ALA A 134 7.96 8.03 23.15
CA ALA A 134 9.13 8.76 23.60
C ALA A 134 10.15 7.87 24.33
N ILE A 135 9.65 6.94 25.13
CA ILE A 135 10.50 6.05 25.94
C ILE A 135 11.06 4.88 25.12
N TYR A 136 10.24 4.27 24.26
CA TYR A 136 10.62 3.04 23.56
C TYR A 136 11.18 3.27 22.15
N ALA A 137 10.90 4.43 21.52
CA ALA A 137 11.34 4.75 20.16
C ALA A 137 12.14 6.05 20.07
N GLY A 138 12.19 6.84 21.14
CA GLY A 138 13.01 8.05 21.26
C GLY A 138 12.21 9.35 21.18
N MET A 139 12.73 10.35 21.87
CA MET A 139 12.14 11.69 21.99
C MET A 139 11.84 12.38 20.66
N PRO A 140 12.71 12.32 19.62
CA PRO A 140 12.41 13.03 18.36
C PRO A 140 11.09 12.58 17.71
N ALA A 141 10.82 11.27 17.66
CA ALA A 141 9.58 10.73 17.10
C ALA A 141 8.34 11.19 17.88
N ALA A 142 8.45 11.24 19.21
CA ALA A 142 7.37 11.72 20.06
C ALA A 142 7.12 13.22 19.89
N VAL A 143 8.17 14.05 19.87
CA VAL A 143 8.05 15.52 19.69
C VAL A 143 7.30 15.86 18.41
N ASP A 144 7.67 15.23 17.30
CA ASP A 144 6.97 15.43 16.02
C ASP A 144 5.51 14.95 16.08
N SER A 145 5.24 13.83 16.75
CA SER A 145 3.90 13.30 16.92
C SER A 145 3.01 14.22 17.77
N PHE A 146 3.55 14.78 18.85
CA PHE A 146 2.84 15.76 19.69
C PHE A 146 2.52 17.03 18.93
N ARG A 147 3.49 17.57 18.16
CA ARG A 147 3.28 18.75 17.32
C ARG A 147 2.16 18.52 16.32
N LEU A 148 2.20 17.38 15.61
CA LEU A 148 1.21 17.02 14.61
C LEU A 148 -0.18 16.81 15.21
N ALA A 149 -0.26 16.17 16.38
CA ALA A 149 -1.54 15.98 17.07
C ALA A 149 -2.17 17.32 17.48
N ARG A 150 -1.37 18.28 17.96
CA ARG A 150 -1.83 19.63 18.28
C ARG A 150 -2.42 20.32 17.06
N GLU A 151 -1.75 20.25 15.93
CA GLU A 151 -2.26 20.82 14.67
C GLU A 151 -3.62 20.20 14.30
N VAL A 152 -3.74 18.87 14.37
CA VAL A 152 -5.00 18.18 14.08
C VAL A 152 -6.11 18.57 15.07
N PHE A 153 -5.79 18.72 16.34
CA PHE A 153 -6.79 19.11 17.34
C PHE A 153 -7.29 20.54 17.10
N THR A 154 -6.39 21.46 16.79
CA THR A 154 -6.77 22.83 16.41
C THR A 154 -7.69 22.83 15.19
N GLU A 155 -7.34 22.13 14.12
CA GLU A 155 -8.18 22.00 12.91
C GLU A 155 -9.60 21.45 13.19
N LEU A 156 -9.73 20.59 14.20
CA LEU A 156 -11.01 19.99 14.55
C LEU A 156 -11.86 20.89 15.48
N ASP A 157 -11.21 21.70 16.31
CA ASP A 157 -11.88 22.63 17.24
C ASP A 157 -12.38 23.90 16.51
N GLU A 158 -11.83 24.23 15.34
CA GLU A 158 -12.21 25.37 14.49
C GLU A 158 -13.38 25.08 13.53
N ARG A 159 -13.87 23.83 13.49
CA ARG A 159 -14.98 23.39 12.61
C ARG A 159 -16.32 23.40 13.32
#